data_d45d149caedee70ba3343d97d55cb27c
#
_entry.id   d45d149caedee70ba3343d97d55cb27c
#
_cell.length_a   1.000
_cell.length_b   1.000
_cell.length_c   1.000
_cell.angle_alpha   90.00
_cell.angle_beta   90.00
_cell.angle_gamma   90.00
#
_symmetry.space_group_name_H-M   'P 1'
#
loop_
_entity.id
_entity.type
_entity.pdbx_description
1 polymer ?
#
loop_
_entity_poly.entity_id
_entity_poly.type
_entity_poly.pdbx_seq_one_letter_code
_entity_poly.pdbx_strand_id
1 'polypeptide(L)'
;MVLTSAKKTFFAGGDLNMLCQVTEDSAEEFFHGVEATKAVMRRIEKLTVPVAAAINGAALGGGLELALACNHRVAWDDKSVQLGFPEVTLGLLPGGGGVVKAIYLMGLMASNEYILEGKCVAPANAQASGLIDATVATLDELLPAAKAWVKAHKDDEAASTQPWDTKGYKIPGGGVNHPAVAQMLPAAAAMLQQKTRGLLPAPAKILDIAVAALRVDFETAMRIESRGLTYLACTPVAKNMINTFFFQMNQISGGASRPKDVEPQKTRKVGVLGAGMMGQGIAYV
;
A
#
# COMPACT_ATOMS: atom_id res chain seq x y z
N MET A 1 17.61 -10.15 12.38
CA MET A 1 18.08 -9.41 11.17
C MET A 1 17.41 -8.04 11.13
N VAL A 2 18.06 -6.98 10.58
CA VAL A 2 17.43 -5.67 10.39
C VAL A 2 17.47 -5.31 8.91
N LEU A 3 16.33 -4.90 8.37
CA LEU A 3 16.18 -4.39 7.01
C LEU A 3 15.98 -2.87 7.06
N THR A 4 16.79 -2.12 6.33
CA THR A 4 16.70 -0.66 6.23
C THR A 4 17.20 -0.19 4.86
N SER A 5 17.02 1.07 4.54
CA SER A 5 17.46 1.66 3.26
C SER A 5 18.59 2.65 3.46
N ALA A 6 19.56 2.64 2.56
CA ALA A 6 20.60 3.68 2.47
C ALA A 6 20.13 4.95 1.74
N LYS A 7 18.91 4.95 1.19
CA LYS A 7 18.30 6.09 0.51
C LYS A 7 17.45 6.92 1.48
N LYS A 8 17.00 8.09 1.04
CA LYS A 8 16.05 8.92 1.80
C LYS A 8 14.66 8.28 1.94
N THR A 9 14.26 7.41 1.01
CA THR A 9 13.05 6.60 1.06
C THR A 9 13.39 5.20 1.53
N PHE A 10 12.51 4.56 2.28
CA PHE A 10 12.68 3.14 2.61
C PHE A 10 12.54 2.30 1.34
N PHE A 11 11.37 2.31 0.73
CA PHE A 11 11.13 1.75 -0.59
C PHE A 11 9.76 2.22 -1.11
N ALA A 12 9.66 2.59 -2.37
CA ALA A 12 8.45 3.16 -2.95
C ALA A 12 8.01 2.38 -4.21
N GLY A 13 7.23 1.35 -3.98
CA GLY A 13 6.46 0.66 -5.00
C GLY A 13 7.22 -0.21 -5.99
N GLY A 14 6.48 -0.72 -6.97
CA GLY A 14 6.98 -1.48 -8.11
C GLY A 14 7.26 -0.60 -9.34
N ASP A 15 7.86 -1.20 -10.37
CA ASP A 15 8.13 -0.51 -11.63
C ASP A 15 6.84 -0.34 -12.44
N LEU A 16 6.31 0.88 -12.47
CA LEU A 16 5.10 1.22 -13.19
C LEU A 16 5.28 1.14 -14.72
N ASN A 17 6.51 1.28 -15.25
CA ASN A 17 6.77 1.07 -16.67
C ASN A 17 6.53 -0.39 -17.05
N MET A 18 7.03 -1.32 -16.23
CA MET A 18 6.78 -2.74 -16.40
C MET A 18 5.29 -3.07 -16.35
N LEU A 19 4.56 -2.50 -15.38
CA LEU A 19 3.12 -2.71 -15.22
C LEU A 19 2.30 -2.20 -16.42
N CYS A 20 2.71 -1.11 -17.05
CA CYS A 20 2.07 -0.61 -18.27
C CYS A 20 2.24 -1.53 -19.48
N GLN A 21 3.25 -2.39 -19.48
CA GLN A 21 3.54 -3.29 -20.59
C GLN A 21 2.82 -4.64 -20.49
N VAL A 22 2.23 -4.96 -19.33
CA VAL A 22 1.48 -6.22 -19.13
C VAL A 22 0.27 -6.27 -20.06
N THR A 23 0.13 -7.36 -20.80
CA THR A 23 -0.98 -7.63 -21.71
C THR A 23 -1.66 -8.95 -21.34
N GLU A 24 -2.78 -9.26 -21.96
CA GLU A 24 -3.44 -10.57 -21.78
C GLU A 24 -2.52 -11.72 -22.20
N ASP A 25 -1.71 -11.53 -23.26
CA ASP A 25 -0.76 -12.54 -23.74
C ASP A 25 0.40 -12.80 -22.77
N SER A 26 0.80 -11.79 -21.99
CA SER A 26 1.86 -11.88 -20.98
C SER A 26 1.32 -12.11 -19.55
N ALA A 27 0.01 -12.29 -19.38
CA ALA A 27 -0.63 -12.37 -18.07
C ALA A 27 -0.12 -13.55 -17.23
N GLU A 28 0.11 -14.71 -17.85
CA GLU A 28 0.64 -15.90 -17.17
C GLU A 28 2.07 -15.67 -16.66
N GLU A 29 2.94 -15.13 -17.49
CA GLU A 29 4.31 -14.79 -17.12
C GLU A 29 4.34 -13.77 -15.99
N PHE A 30 3.52 -12.71 -16.09
CA PHE A 30 3.40 -11.70 -15.06
C PHE A 30 2.89 -12.29 -13.74
N PHE A 31 1.87 -13.14 -13.77
CA PHE A 31 1.37 -13.84 -12.58
C PHE A 31 2.48 -14.65 -11.90
N HIS A 32 3.25 -15.43 -12.65
CA HIS A 32 4.37 -16.19 -12.11
C HIS A 32 5.47 -15.30 -11.54
N GLY A 33 5.74 -14.15 -12.11
CA GLY A 33 6.67 -13.14 -11.57
C GLY A 33 6.20 -12.57 -10.22
N VAL A 34 4.90 -12.29 -10.10
CA VAL A 34 4.29 -11.85 -8.84
C VAL A 34 4.40 -12.94 -7.77
N GLU A 35 4.05 -14.18 -8.10
CA GLU A 35 4.17 -15.33 -7.18
C GLU A 35 5.62 -15.57 -6.76
N ALA A 36 6.60 -15.44 -7.67
CA ALA A 36 8.02 -15.56 -7.35
C ALA A 36 8.46 -14.45 -6.36
N THR A 37 8.00 -13.22 -6.56
CA THR A 37 8.27 -12.10 -5.64
C THR A 37 7.69 -12.36 -4.26
N LYS A 38 6.43 -12.82 -4.18
CA LYS A 38 5.79 -13.23 -2.92
C LYS A 38 6.54 -14.37 -2.24
N ALA A 39 7.02 -15.35 -3.01
CA ALA A 39 7.79 -16.46 -2.46
C ALA A 39 9.08 -15.98 -1.79
N VAL A 40 9.76 -14.95 -2.33
CA VAL A 40 10.92 -14.34 -1.67
C VAL A 40 10.52 -13.67 -0.35
N MET A 41 9.43 -12.91 -0.32
CA MET A 41 8.92 -12.30 0.92
C MET A 41 8.52 -13.37 1.95
N ARG A 42 7.85 -14.45 1.52
CA ARG A 42 7.51 -15.59 2.39
C ARG A 42 8.75 -16.27 2.98
N ARG A 43 9.86 -16.33 2.24
CA ARG A 43 11.14 -16.83 2.81
C ARG A 43 11.66 -15.94 3.92
N ILE A 44 11.50 -14.61 3.80
CA ILE A 44 11.84 -13.67 4.89
C ILE A 44 10.96 -13.92 6.11
N GLU A 45 9.64 -14.06 5.90
CA GLU A 45 8.66 -14.28 6.95
C GLU A 45 8.88 -15.61 7.71
N LYS A 46 9.45 -16.62 7.04
CA LYS A 46 9.71 -17.97 7.61
C LYS A 46 11.16 -18.16 8.09
N LEU A 47 11.92 -17.08 8.23
CA LEU A 47 13.22 -17.16 8.87
C LEU A 47 13.04 -17.54 10.35
N THR A 48 13.93 -18.40 10.84
CA THR A 48 13.95 -18.84 12.26
C THR A 48 14.55 -17.80 13.21
N VAL A 49 14.83 -16.63 12.70
CA VAL A 49 15.37 -15.48 13.45
C VAL A 49 14.49 -14.27 13.25
N PRO A 50 14.27 -13.44 14.28
CA PRO A 50 13.43 -12.27 14.15
C PRO A 50 14.03 -11.26 13.16
N VAL A 51 13.16 -10.68 12.33
CA VAL A 51 13.47 -9.66 11.33
C VAL A 51 12.73 -8.37 11.66
N ALA A 52 13.47 -7.26 11.78
CA ALA A 52 12.87 -5.94 11.96
C ALA A 52 13.08 -5.06 10.73
N ALA A 53 12.03 -4.36 10.29
CA ALA A 53 12.11 -3.27 9.34
C ALA A 53 12.36 -1.95 10.08
N ALA A 54 13.46 -1.27 9.75
CA ALA A 54 13.77 0.07 10.21
C ALA A 54 13.42 1.06 9.09
N ILE A 55 12.23 1.65 9.18
CA ILE A 55 11.62 2.47 8.12
C ILE A 55 12.10 3.91 8.26
N ASN A 56 13.08 4.28 7.46
CA ASN A 56 13.78 5.57 7.51
C ASN A 56 13.19 6.65 6.57
N GLY A 57 12.14 6.34 5.85
CA GLY A 57 11.52 7.21 4.86
C GLY A 57 10.24 6.59 4.32
N ALA A 58 9.68 7.15 3.25
CA ALA A 58 8.46 6.64 2.66
C ALA A 58 8.55 5.14 2.35
N ALA A 59 7.55 4.38 2.80
CA ALA A 59 7.35 2.97 2.50
C ALA A 59 5.96 2.81 1.88
N LEU A 60 5.91 2.80 0.55
CA LEU A 60 4.68 2.83 -0.21
C LEU A 60 4.53 1.59 -1.08
N GLY A 61 3.31 1.04 -1.15
CA GLY A 61 3.02 -0.12 -1.97
C GLY A 61 3.93 -1.29 -1.67
N GLY A 62 4.62 -1.82 -2.68
CA GLY A 62 5.60 -2.89 -2.52
C GLY A 62 6.65 -2.65 -1.44
N GLY A 63 6.96 -1.38 -1.14
CA GLY A 63 7.86 -1.02 -0.05
C GLY A 63 7.28 -1.32 1.32
N LEU A 64 6.00 -1.02 1.52
CA LEU A 64 5.31 -1.38 2.75
C LEU A 64 5.07 -2.89 2.83
N GLU A 65 4.77 -3.56 1.70
CA GLU A 65 4.62 -5.01 1.63
C GLU A 65 5.90 -5.75 2.06
N LEU A 66 7.08 -5.22 1.69
CA LEU A 66 8.36 -5.73 2.17
C LEU A 66 8.54 -5.50 3.68
N ALA A 67 8.11 -4.35 4.21
CA ALA A 67 8.13 -4.13 5.66
C ALA A 67 7.18 -5.08 6.39
N LEU A 68 6.01 -5.40 5.81
CA LEU A 68 5.06 -6.37 6.35
C LEU A 68 5.58 -7.83 6.30
N ALA A 69 6.59 -8.12 5.50
CA ALA A 69 7.28 -9.42 5.56
C ALA A 69 8.25 -9.53 6.75
N CYS A 70 8.55 -8.44 7.44
CA CYS A 70 9.33 -8.44 8.67
C CYS A 70 8.45 -8.70 9.89
N ASN A 71 9.01 -9.27 10.96
CA ASN A 71 8.28 -9.56 12.19
C ASN A 71 7.96 -8.29 13.00
N HIS A 72 8.81 -7.28 12.91
CA HIS A 72 8.66 -6.01 13.60
C HIS A 72 8.94 -4.82 12.68
N ARG A 73 8.13 -3.79 12.76
CA ARG A 73 8.22 -2.55 11.97
C ARG A 73 8.37 -1.38 12.91
N VAL A 74 9.53 -0.72 12.84
CA VAL A 74 9.76 0.55 13.56
C VAL A 74 10.02 1.64 12.53
N ALA A 75 9.37 2.79 12.67
CA ALA A 75 9.50 3.92 11.76
C ALA A 75 9.98 5.18 12.47
N TRP A 76 10.74 6.00 11.74
CA TRP A 76 11.03 7.35 12.17
C TRP A 76 9.78 8.22 12.07
N ASP A 77 9.35 8.83 13.20
CA ASP A 77 8.15 9.67 13.25
C ASP A 77 8.45 11.08 12.74
N ASP A 78 8.47 11.20 11.44
CA ASP A 78 8.66 12.47 10.72
C ASP A 78 7.59 12.61 9.62
N LYS A 79 7.18 13.85 9.36
CA LYS A 79 6.17 14.17 8.34
C LYS A 79 6.56 13.77 6.90
N SER A 80 7.86 13.60 6.63
CA SER A 80 8.36 13.11 5.34
C SER A 80 8.21 11.61 5.17
N VAL A 81 7.98 10.87 6.26
CA VAL A 81 7.73 9.43 6.23
C VAL A 81 6.25 9.18 6.01
N GLN A 82 5.93 8.49 4.93
CA GLN A 82 4.57 8.13 4.55
C GLN A 82 4.48 6.63 4.37
N LEU A 83 3.41 6.03 4.91
CA LEU A 83 3.14 4.60 4.92
C LEU A 83 1.76 4.33 4.32
N GLY A 84 1.67 3.48 3.31
CA GLY A 84 0.37 3.18 2.69
C GLY A 84 0.46 2.37 1.41
N PHE A 85 -0.72 2.13 0.84
CA PHE A 85 -0.88 1.37 -0.41
C PHE A 85 -1.59 2.23 -1.46
N PRO A 86 -0.86 3.11 -2.18
CA PRO A 86 -1.46 4.03 -3.15
C PRO A 86 -1.91 3.35 -4.46
N GLU A 87 -1.69 2.05 -4.64
CA GLU A 87 -1.93 1.31 -5.89
C GLU A 87 -3.35 1.50 -6.45
N VAL A 88 -4.36 1.59 -5.59
CA VAL A 88 -5.76 1.78 -6.01
C VAL A 88 -5.97 3.09 -6.75
N THR A 89 -5.20 4.12 -6.44
CA THR A 89 -5.25 5.43 -7.12
C THR A 89 -4.67 5.37 -8.54
N LEU A 90 -3.97 4.29 -8.86
CA LEU A 90 -3.41 3.99 -10.17
C LEU A 90 -4.18 2.86 -10.90
N GLY A 91 -5.35 2.47 -10.38
CA GLY A 91 -6.15 1.40 -10.95
C GLY A 91 -5.61 -0.01 -10.70
N LEU A 92 -4.69 -0.15 -9.75
CA LEU A 92 -4.06 -1.40 -9.34
C LEU A 92 -4.46 -1.77 -7.90
N LEU A 93 -3.86 -2.83 -7.38
CA LEU A 93 -3.93 -3.23 -5.98
C LEU A 93 -2.52 -3.57 -5.45
N PRO A 94 -2.30 -3.53 -4.13
CA PRO A 94 -1.09 -4.07 -3.52
C PRO A 94 -0.98 -5.57 -3.80
N GLY A 95 -0.01 -5.97 -4.59
CA GLY A 95 0.09 -7.33 -5.12
C GLY A 95 1.19 -8.20 -4.52
N GLY A 96 1.98 -7.67 -3.60
CA GLY A 96 3.01 -8.41 -2.84
C GLY A 96 2.50 -8.95 -1.49
N GLY A 97 1.18 -8.98 -1.30
CA GLY A 97 0.54 -9.43 -0.08
C GLY A 97 -0.11 -8.32 0.73
N GLY A 98 -0.11 -7.09 0.23
CA GLY A 98 -0.53 -5.92 1.00
C GLY A 98 -2.00 -5.93 1.39
N VAL A 99 -2.90 -6.35 0.50
CA VAL A 99 -4.34 -6.47 0.82
C VAL A 99 -4.55 -7.51 1.91
N VAL A 100 -4.02 -8.71 1.70
CA VAL A 100 -4.22 -9.85 2.62
C VAL A 100 -3.58 -9.57 3.97
N LYS A 101 -2.32 -9.14 4.00
CA LYS A 101 -1.57 -8.87 5.25
C LYS A 101 -2.18 -7.71 6.05
N ALA A 102 -2.63 -6.64 5.38
CA ALA A 102 -3.32 -5.55 6.06
C ALA A 102 -4.59 -6.02 6.78
N ILE A 103 -5.37 -6.90 6.13
CA ILE A 103 -6.57 -7.48 6.74
C ILE A 103 -6.21 -8.39 7.91
N TYR A 104 -5.17 -9.21 7.77
CA TYR A 104 -4.74 -10.09 8.85
C TYR A 104 -4.21 -9.31 10.06
N LEU A 105 -3.53 -8.19 9.86
CA LEU A 105 -2.98 -7.37 10.95
C LEU A 105 -4.02 -6.48 11.63
N MET A 106 -4.84 -5.78 10.84
CA MET A 106 -5.72 -4.71 11.33
C MET A 106 -7.21 -5.08 11.30
N GLY A 107 -7.57 -6.16 10.61
CA GLY A 107 -8.96 -6.50 10.30
C GLY A 107 -9.52 -5.70 9.13
N LEU A 108 -10.67 -6.15 8.61
CA LEU A 108 -11.28 -5.60 7.41
C LEU A 108 -11.60 -4.10 7.53
N MET A 109 -12.15 -3.68 8.67
CA MET A 109 -12.61 -2.29 8.85
C MET A 109 -11.45 -1.29 8.86
N ALA A 110 -10.41 -1.57 9.64
CA ALA A 110 -9.27 -0.66 9.77
C ALA A 110 -8.39 -0.65 8.52
N SER A 111 -8.33 -1.76 7.77
CA SER A 111 -7.55 -1.83 6.53
C SER A 111 -8.17 -1.08 5.35
N ASN A 112 -9.49 -0.81 5.37
CA ASN A 112 -10.21 -0.22 4.23
C ASN A 112 -9.63 1.12 3.76
N GLU A 113 -9.28 2.02 4.67
CA GLU A 113 -8.72 3.33 4.28
C GLU A 113 -7.38 3.21 3.55
N TYR A 114 -6.60 2.17 3.87
CA TYR A 114 -5.32 1.91 3.22
C TYR A 114 -5.50 1.24 1.85
N ILE A 115 -6.33 0.19 1.78
CA ILE A 115 -6.41 -0.65 0.57
C ILE A 115 -7.47 -0.17 -0.44
N LEU A 116 -8.61 0.39 0.00
CA LEU A 116 -9.68 0.85 -0.88
C LEU A 116 -9.59 2.34 -1.22
N GLU A 117 -9.01 3.16 -0.33
CA GLU A 117 -8.85 4.60 -0.55
C GLU A 117 -7.43 4.99 -0.95
N GLY A 118 -6.45 4.09 -0.78
CA GLY A 118 -5.05 4.35 -1.10
C GLY A 118 -4.41 5.37 -0.18
N LYS A 119 -4.94 5.51 1.05
CA LYS A 119 -4.47 6.50 2.00
C LYS A 119 -3.05 6.20 2.48
N CYS A 120 -2.20 7.22 2.40
CA CYS A 120 -0.87 7.19 2.99
C CYS A 120 -0.91 8.02 4.29
N VAL A 121 -0.31 7.50 5.35
CA VAL A 121 -0.38 8.11 6.67
C VAL A 121 1.01 8.30 7.27
N ALA A 122 1.11 9.22 8.23
CA ALA A 122 2.30 9.40 9.06
C ALA A 122 2.52 8.20 9.99
N PRO A 123 3.76 7.96 10.46
CA PRO A 123 4.11 6.81 11.29
C PRO A 123 3.27 6.66 12.57
N ALA A 124 3.00 7.76 13.28
CA ALA A 124 2.17 7.72 14.48
C ALA A 124 0.75 7.18 14.20
N ASN A 125 0.14 7.56 13.07
CA ASN A 125 -1.18 7.05 12.67
C ASN A 125 -1.11 5.58 12.24
N ALA A 126 -0.06 5.19 11.54
CA ALA A 126 0.18 3.80 11.16
C ALA A 126 0.38 2.90 12.38
N GLN A 127 1.05 3.38 13.42
CA GLN A 127 1.18 2.68 14.69
C GLN A 127 -0.16 2.57 15.40
N ALA A 128 -0.93 3.66 15.47
CA ALA A 128 -2.25 3.67 16.11
C ALA A 128 -3.24 2.69 15.45
N SER A 129 -3.13 2.49 14.13
CA SER A 129 -3.95 1.52 13.39
C SER A 129 -3.44 0.08 13.45
N GLY A 130 -2.25 -0.17 14.00
CA GLY A 130 -1.63 -1.50 14.05
C GLY A 130 -0.92 -1.92 12.75
N LEU A 131 -0.71 -1.00 11.80
CA LEU A 131 0.03 -1.27 10.57
C LEU A 131 1.54 -1.42 10.82
N ILE A 132 2.08 -0.65 11.78
CA ILE A 132 3.43 -0.78 12.29
C ILE A 132 3.44 -0.92 13.82
N ASP A 133 4.57 -1.37 14.37
CA ASP A 133 4.66 -1.77 15.78
C ASP A 133 5.19 -0.65 16.69
N ALA A 134 6.09 0.19 16.18
CA ALA A 134 6.74 1.24 16.96
C ALA A 134 7.15 2.45 16.12
N THR A 135 7.33 3.58 16.80
CA THR A 135 7.94 4.79 16.24
C THR A 135 9.10 5.26 17.10
N VAL A 136 10.03 6.01 16.51
CA VAL A 136 11.12 6.71 17.19
C VAL A 136 11.12 8.18 16.80
N ALA A 137 11.54 9.05 17.72
CA ALA A 137 11.49 10.50 17.50
C ALA A 137 12.55 11.01 16.50
N THR A 138 13.70 10.36 16.44
CA THR A 138 14.81 10.79 15.58
C THR A 138 15.28 9.66 14.66
N LEU A 139 15.85 10.05 13.51
CA LEU A 139 16.42 9.08 12.57
C LEU A 139 17.59 8.29 13.18
N ASP A 140 18.38 8.93 14.05
CA ASP A 140 19.53 8.30 14.71
C ASP A 140 19.12 7.20 15.69
N GLU A 141 17.92 7.28 16.26
CA GLU A 141 17.36 6.24 17.15
C GLU A 141 16.82 5.03 16.39
N LEU A 142 16.52 5.17 15.10
CA LEU A 142 15.79 4.16 14.33
C LEU A 142 16.53 2.82 14.26
N LEU A 143 17.77 2.84 13.82
CA LEU A 143 18.56 1.61 13.67
C LEU A 143 18.93 0.99 15.04
N PRO A 144 19.30 1.77 16.07
CA PRO A 144 19.46 1.26 17.44
C PRO A 144 18.19 0.57 17.97
N ALA A 145 17.00 1.16 17.79
CA ALA A 145 15.74 0.59 18.26
C ALA A 145 15.42 -0.76 17.56
N ALA A 146 15.55 -0.81 16.24
CA ALA A 146 15.37 -2.06 15.49
C ALA A 146 16.35 -3.15 15.93
N LYS A 147 17.63 -2.81 16.13
CA LYS A 147 18.64 -3.75 16.62
C LYS A 147 18.39 -4.20 18.05
N ALA A 148 17.93 -3.30 18.92
CA ALA A 148 17.58 -3.62 20.31
C ALA A 148 16.42 -4.62 20.36
N TRP A 149 15.36 -4.39 19.55
CA TRP A 149 14.24 -5.31 19.45
C TRP A 149 14.68 -6.71 19.00
N VAL A 150 15.45 -6.80 17.89
CA VAL A 150 15.96 -8.08 17.39
C VAL A 150 16.81 -8.81 18.43
N LYS A 151 17.67 -8.09 19.17
CA LYS A 151 18.51 -8.69 20.21
C LYS A 151 17.69 -9.21 21.39
N ALA A 152 16.65 -8.48 21.80
CA ALA A 152 15.78 -8.86 22.89
C ALA A 152 14.94 -10.13 22.57
N HIS A 153 14.64 -10.36 21.29
CA HIS A 153 13.77 -11.46 20.83
C HIS A 153 14.53 -12.55 20.05
N LYS A 154 15.87 -12.59 20.12
CA LYS A 154 16.68 -13.51 19.31
C LYS A 154 16.39 -14.99 19.52
N ASP A 155 15.97 -15.33 20.73
CA ASP A 155 15.67 -16.70 21.17
C ASP A 155 14.16 -16.93 21.36
N ASP A 156 13.31 -16.00 20.89
CA ASP A 156 11.85 -16.05 20.98
C ASP A 156 11.26 -16.50 19.65
N GLU A 157 10.84 -17.76 19.58
CA GLU A 157 10.19 -18.34 18.40
C GLU A 157 8.90 -17.60 18.04
N ALA A 158 8.13 -17.14 19.03
CA ALA A 158 6.89 -16.41 18.79
C ALA A 158 7.16 -15.07 18.09
N ALA A 159 8.25 -14.38 18.44
CA ALA A 159 8.64 -13.13 17.82
C ALA A 159 9.19 -13.29 16.38
N SER A 160 9.62 -14.50 15.99
CA SER A 160 10.04 -14.82 14.63
C SER A 160 8.92 -15.43 13.77
N THR A 161 7.74 -15.65 14.35
CA THR A 161 6.57 -16.23 13.67
C THR A 161 5.57 -15.11 13.29
N GLN A 162 5.11 -15.11 12.04
CA GLN A 162 4.11 -14.15 11.60
C GLN A 162 2.72 -14.50 12.19
N PRO A 163 1.85 -13.50 12.40
CA PRO A 163 0.50 -13.74 12.91
C PRO A 163 -0.27 -14.79 12.13
N TRP A 164 -0.24 -14.73 10.80
CA TRP A 164 -0.93 -15.68 9.91
C TRP A 164 -0.33 -17.08 9.87
N ASP A 165 0.88 -17.26 10.37
CA ASP A 165 1.51 -18.59 10.54
C ASP A 165 1.28 -19.17 11.95
N THR A 166 0.69 -18.39 12.85
CA THR A 166 0.40 -18.81 14.23
C THR A 166 -0.88 -19.66 14.26
N LYS A 167 -0.78 -20.86 14.80
CA LYS A 167 -1.94 -21.77 14.92
C LYS A 167 -3.07 -21.13 15.72
N GLY A 168 -4.26 -21.06 15.13
CA GLY A 168 -5.45 -20.51 15.79
C GLY A 168 -5.50 -18.98 15.80
N TYR A 169 -4.65 -18.31 15.05
CA TYR A 169 -4.71 -16.86 14.90
C TYR A 169 -6.09 -16.39 14.47
N LYS A 170 -6.58 -15.32 15.08
CA LYS A 170 -7.88 -14.71 14.77
C LYS A 170 -7.67 -13.32 14.21
N ILE A 171 -8.17 -13.10 13.01
CA ILE A 171 -8.15 -11.78 12.36
C ILE A 171 -8.90 -10.77 13.24
N PRO A 172 -8.32 -9.59 13.52
CA PRO A 172 -9.00 -8.55 14.27
C PRO A 172 -10.35 -8.17 13.65
N GLY A 173 -11.38 -7.98 14.49
CA GLY A 173 -12.74 -7.72 14.00
C GLY A 173 -13.49 -8.93 13.45
N GLY A 174 -12.84 -10.11 13.38
CA GLY A 174 -13.45 -11.38 13.02
C GLY A 174 -13.54 -11.66 11.51
N GLY A 175 -13.96 -12.88 11.17
CA GLY A 175 -14.18 -13.32 9.80
C GLY A 175 -15.57 -12.95 9.26
N VAL A 176 -15.91 -13.45 8.07
CA VAL A 176 -17.18 -13.15 7.35
C VAL A 176 -18.45 -13.44 8.15
N ASN A 177 -18.40 -14.40 9.09
CA ASN A 177 -19.53 -14.77 9.93
C ASN A 177 -19.65 -13.91 11.18
N HIS A 178 -18.71 -12.99 11.43
CA HIS A 178 -18.81 -12.05 12.53
C HIS A 178 -19.95 -11.05 12.22
N PRO A 179 -20.89 -10.77 13.16
CA PRO A 179 -22.09 -9.96 12.86
C PRO A 179 -21.77 -8.60 12.25
N ALA A 180 -20.78 -7.89 12.76
CA ALA A 180 -20.36 -6.60 12.22
C ALA A 180 -19.87 -6.67 10.78
N VAL A 181 -19.10 -7.70 10.43
CA VAL A 181 -18.60 -7.92 9.05
C VAL A 181 -19.75 -8.32 8.14
N ALA A 182 -20.60 -9.27 8.56
CA ALA A 182 -21.72 -9.76 7.77
C ALA A 182 -22.74 -8.64 7.42
N GLN A 183 -23.00 -7.72 8.35
CA GLN A 183 -23.88 -6.57 8.11
C GLN A 183 -23.27 -5.53 7.19
N MET A 184 -21.94 -5.35 7.24
CA MET A 184 -21.25 -4.33 6.47
C MET A 184 -21.08 -4.71 4.98
N LEU A 185 -20.81 -5.98 4.68
CA LEU A 185 -20.40 -6.41 3.33
C LEU A 185 -21.40 -6.02 2.23
N PRO A 186 -22.72 -6.21 2.38
CA PRO A 186 -23.68 -5.78 1.35
C PRO A 186 -23.69 -4.27 1.16
N ALA A 187 -23.60 -3.50 2.25
CA ALA A 187 -23.54 -2.04 2.20
C ALA A 187 -22.24 -1.55 1.56
N ALA A 188 -21.09 -2.18 1.87
CA ALA A 188 -19.79 -1.82 1.29
C ALA A 188 -19.80 -1.94 -0.23
N ALA A 189 -20.33 -3.03 -0.78
CA ALA A 189 -20.45 -3.22 -2.23
C ALA A 189 -21.32 -2.13 -2.90
N ALA A 190 -22.47 -1.81 -2.28
CA ALA A 190 -23.37 -0.77 -2.80
C ALA A 190 -22.73 0.63 -2.73
N MET A 191 -22.09 0.97 -1.61
CA MET A 191 -21.37 2.24 -1.44
C MET A 191 -20.21 2.37 -2.43
N LEU A 192 -19.46 1.29 -2.65
CA LEU A 192 -18.39 1.25 -3.61
C LEU A 192 -18.90 1.49 -5.03
N GLN A 193 -19.97 0.82 -5.42
CA GLN A 193 -20.64 1.02 -6.71
C GLN A 193 -21.12 2.46 -6.88
N GLN A 194 -21.71 3.05 -5.86
CA GLN A 194 -22.15 4.45 -5.88
C GLN A 194 -20.96 5.42 -6.03
N LYS A 195 -19.87 5.20 -5.27
CA LYS A 195 -18.67 6.05 -5.27
C LYS A 195 -17.92 5.98 -6.61
N THR A 196 -17.77 4.78 -7.17
CA THR A 196 -17.00 4.54 -8.40
C THR A 196 -17.86 4.57 -9.67
N ARG A 197 -19.17 4.54 -9.54
CA ARG A 197 -20.15 4.36 -10.66
C ARG A 197 -19.83 3.15 -11.54
N GLY A 198 -19.13 2.14 -10.99
CA GLY A 198 -18.68 0.96 -11.71
C GLY A 198 -17.54 1.19 -12.72
N LEU A 199 -16.96 2.39 -12.76
CA LEU A 199 -15.92 2.76 -13.74
C LEU A 199 -14.50 2.35 -13.31
N LEU A 200 -14.29 2.08 -12.01
CA LEU A 200 -13.00 1.73 -11.45
C LEU A 200 -12.98 0.27 -11.01
N PRO A 201 -12.31 -0.63 -11.75
CA PRO A 201 -12.30 -2.06 -11.42
C PRO A 201 -11.44 -2.39 -10.17
N ALA A 202 -10.41 -1.60 -9.87
CA ALA A 202 -9.49 -1.90 -8.78
C ALA A 202 -10.16 -1.94 -7.39
N PRO A 203 -10.97 -0.96 -6.97
CA PRO A 203 -11.65 -1.02 -5.67
C PRO A 203 -12.58 -2.23 -5.53
N ALA A 204 -13.30 -2.60 -6.60
CA ALA A 204 -14.16 -3.78 -6.59
C ALA A 204 -13.33 -5.07 -6.42
N LYS A 205 -12.22 -5.18 -7.15
CA LYS A 205 -11.31 -6.32 -7.06
C LYS A 205 -10.65 -6.42 -5.68
N ILE A 206 -10.28 -5.30 -5.08
CA ILE A 206 -9.74 -5.25 -3.70
C ILE A 206 -10.79 -5.75 -2.71
N LEU A 207 -12.05 -5.33 -2.83
CA LEU A 207 -13.12 -5.79 -1.95
C LEU A 207 -13.36 -7.30 -2.09
N ASP A 208 -13.36 -7.83 -3.33
CA ASP A 208 -13.48 -9.28 -3.58
C ASP A 208 -12.36 -10.06 -2.87
N ILE A 209 -11.11 -9.58 -2.97
CA ILE A 209 -9.94 -10.20 -2.32
C ILE A 209 -10.05 -10.09 -0.80
N ALA A 210 -10.49 -8.93 -0.29
CA ALA A 210 -10.69 -8.71 1.13
C ALA A 210 -11.70 -9.69 1.73
N VAL A 211 -12.81 -9.93 1.03
CA VAL A 211 -13.80 -10.95 1.42
C VAL A 211 -13.24 -12.36 1.33
N ALA A 212 -12.46 -12.66 0.28
CA ALA A 212 -11.82 -13.96 0.11
C ALA A 212 -10.82 -14.25 1.25
N ALA A 213 -10.01 -13.26 1.65
CA ALA A 213 -9.03 -13.36 2.73
C ALA A 213 -9.67 -13.77 4.08
N LEU A 214 -10.95 -13.44 4.28
CA LEU A 214 -11.70 -13.82 5.48
C LEU A 214 -12.34 -15.22 5.39
N ARG A 215 -12.28 -15.89 4.23
CA ARG A 215 -12.97 -17.16 3.94
C ARG A 215 -12.06 -18.33 3.69
N VAL A 216 -10.85 -18.07 3.17
CA VAL A 216 -9.88 -19.10 2.78
C VAL A 216 -8.63 -19.00 3.66
N ASP A 217 -7.73 -19.97 3.56
CA ASP A 217 -6.43 -19.90 4.22
C ASP A 217 -5.54 -18.79 3.62
N PHE A 218 -4.51 -18.42 4.37
CA PHE A 218 -3.63 -17.31 4.01
C PHE A 218 -2.96 -17.49 2.63
N GLU A 219 -2.42 -18.68 2.33
CA GLU A 219 -1.72 -18.93 1.06
C GLU A 219 -2.69 -18.87 -0.13
N THR A 220 -3.90 -19.40 0.03
CA THR A 220 -4.96 -19.28 -0.97
C THR A 220 -5.36 -17.82 -1.18
N ALA A 221 -5.52 -17.04 -0.11
CA ALA A 221 -5.83 -15.60 -0.19
C ALA A 221 -4.73 -14.82 -0.94
N MET A 222 -3.47 -15.10 -0.63
CA MET A 222 -2.31 -14.52 -1.31
C MET A 222 -2.32 -14.80 -2.82
N ARG A 223 -2.68 -16.01 -3.21
CA ARG A 223 -2.78 -16.39 -4.63
C ARG A 223 -3.96 -15.72 -5.34
N ILE A 224 -5.10 -15.55 -4.66
CA ILE A 224 -6.25 -14.78 -5.17
C ILE A 224 -5.86 -13.32 -5.41
N GLU A 225 -5.08 -12.73 -4.51
CA GLU A 225 -4.55 -11.37 -4.66
C GLU A 225 -3.65 -11.25 -5.90
N SER A 226 -2.74 -12.21 -6.14
CA SER A 226 -1.88 -12.21 -7.34
C SER A 226 -2.70 -12.25 -8.63
N ARG A 227 -3.75 -13.07 -8.69
CA ARG A 227 -4.68 -13.08 -9.82
C ARG A 227 -5.39 -11.75 -10.00
N GLY A 228 -5.78 -11.12 -8.88
CA GLY A 228 -6.41 -9.79 -8.91
C GLY A 228 -5.49 -8.71 -9.46
N LEU A 229 -4.22 -8.68 -9.04
CA LEU A 229 -3.22 -7.76 -9.61
C LEU A 229 -3.01 -8.00 -11.09
N THR A 230 -2.83 -9.27 -11.49
CA THR A 230 -2.63 -9.65 -12.90
C THR A 230 -3.80 -9.19 -13.78
N TYR A 231 -5.04 -9.44 -13.33
CA TYR A 231 -6.24 -8.96 -14.03
C TYR A 231 -6.21 -7.44 -14.19
N LEU A 232 -5.96 -6.69 -13.12
CA LEU A 232 -5.96 -5.22 -13.17
C LEU A 232 -4.84 -4.67 -14.06
N ALA A 233 -3.64 -5.24 -14.02
CA ALA A 233 -2.51 -4.82 -14.84
C ALA A 233 -2.78 -4.98 -16.35
N CYS A 234 -3.61 -5.95 -16.74
CA CYS A 234 -4.03 -6.12 -18.15
C CYS A 234 -5.07 -5.07 -18.58
N THR A 235 -5.76 -4.41 -17.63
CA THR A 235 -6.86 -3.48 -18.00
C THR A 235 -6.34 -2.17 -18.61
N PRO A 236 -7.04 -1.62 -19.61
CA PRO A 236 -6.73 -0.28 -20.11
C PRO A 236 -6.97 0.80 -19.06
N VAL A 237 -7.84 0.58 -18.08
CA VAL A 237 -8.10 1.53 -16.98
C VAL A 237 -6.83 1.74 -16.15
N ALA A 238 -6.16 0.67 -15.71
CA ALA A 238 -4.92 0.79 -14.95
C ALA A 238 -3.83 1.52 -15.75
N LYS A 239 -3.64 1.15 -17.02
CA LYS A 239 -2.64 1.80 -17.90
C LYS A 239 -2.89 3.29 -18.08
N ASN A 240 -4.15 3.67 -18.30
CA ASN A 240 -4.55 5.07 -18.44
C ASN A 240 -4.36 5.85 -17.13
N MET A 241 -4.73 5.26 -15.99
CA MET A 241 -4.55 5.88 -14.68
C MET A 241 -3.06 6.05 -14.35
N ILE A 242 -2.21 5.06 -14.58
CA ILE A 242 -0.75 5.15 -14.39
C ILE A 242 -0.18 6.25 -15.27
N ASN A 243 -0.52 6.24 -16.57
CA ASN A 243 -0.02 7.24 -17.50
C ASN A 243 -0.42 8.66 -17.08
N THR A 244 -1.70 8.86 -16.74
CA THR A 244 -2.23 10.20 -16.41
C THR A 244 -1.76 10.65 -15.02
N PHE A 245 -2.02 9.86 -13.99
CA PHE A 245 -1.83 10.29 -12.60
C PHE A 245 -0.40 10.13 -12.08
N PHE A 246 0.43 9.34 -12.77
CA PHE A 246 1.83 9.21 -12.38
C PHE A 246 2.75 9.86 -13.41
N PHE A 247 2.82 9.36 -14.65
CA PHE A 247 3.81 9.86 -15.61
C PHE A 247 3.54 11.29 -16.03
N GLN A 248 2.34 11.62 -16.52
CA GLN A 248 2.03 12.98 -16.99
C GLN A 248 2.01 13.99 -15.85
N MET A 249 1.46 13.65 -14.69
CA MET A 249 1.47 14.55 -13.53
C MET A 249 2.89 14.85 -13.06
N ASN A 250 3.78 13.86 -13.03
CA ASN A 250 5.19 14.07 -12.70
C ASN A 250 5.92 14.93 -13.75
N GLN A 251 5.62 14.76 -15.03
CA GLN A 251 6.17 15.63 -16.09
C GLN A 251 5.73 17.08 -15.91
N ILE A 252 4.43 17.30 -15.67
CA ILE A 252 3.88 18.64 -15.46
C ILE A 252 4.49 19.27 -14.19
N SER A 253 4.50 18.54 -13.09
CA SER A 253 5.08 19.00 -11.81
C SER A 253 6.58 19.28 -11.91
N GLY A 254 7.30 18.52 -12.73
CA GLY A 254 8.71 18.72 -13.06
C GLY A 254 8.97 19.91 -14.01
N GLY A 255 7.92 20.59 -14.47
CA GLY A 255 8.03 21.76 -15.32
C GLY A 255 8.28 21.44 -16.80
N ALA A 256 7.97 20.23 -17.27
CA ALA A 256 8.17 19.82 -18.68
C ALA A 256 7.42 20.71 -19.69
N SER A 257 6.32 21.33 -19.27
CA SER A 257 5.51 22.25 -20.08
C SER A 257 6.03 23.72 -20.05
N ARG A 258 7.07 24.01 -19.26
CA ARG A 258 7.62 25.38 -19.19
C ARG A 258 8.57 25.63 -20.34
N PRO A 259 8.52 26.85 -20.94
CA PRO A 259 9.57 27.29 -21.87
C PRO A 259 10.93 27.28 -21.15
N LYS A 260 11.93 26.67 -21.76
CA LYS A 260 13.27 26.53 -21.14
C LYS A 260 14.01 27.86 -20.99
N ASP A 261 13.65 28.83 -21.84
CA ASP A 261 14.31 30.11 -21.93
C ASP A 261 13.67 31.23 -21.08
N VAL A 262 12.69 30.85 -20.23
CA VAL A 262 11.98 31.81 -19.35
C VAL A 262 12.22 31.46 -17.90
N GLU A 263 12.85 32.36 -17.17
CA GLU A 263 13.07 32.23 -15.74
C GLU A 263 11.73 32.17 -14.98
N PRO A 264 11.61 31.28 -13.95
CA PRO A 264 10.41 31.18 -13.13
C PRO A 264 10.14 32.51 -12.40
N GLN A 265 8.98 33.10 -12.63
CA GLN A 265 8.55 34.31 -11.91
C GLN A 265 7.58 33.97 -10.80
N LYS A 266 7.76 34.56 -9.63
CA LYS A 266 6.80 34.44 -8.52
C LYS A 266 5.62 35.37 -8.79
N THR A 267 4.46 34.80 -9.12
CA THR A 267 3.22 35.55 -9.27
C THR A 267 2.79 36.16 -7.94
N ARG A 268 2.62 37.49 -7.90
CA ARG A 268 2.23 38.21 -6.69
C ARG A 268 0.75 38.58 -6.68
N LYS A 269 0.14 38.69 -7.86
CA LYS A 269 -1.26 39.08 -8.02
C LYS A 269 -1.85 38.41 -9.25
N VAL A 270 -3.00 37.80 -9.07
CA VAL A 270 -3.75 37.13 -10.14
C VAL A 270 -5.10 37.85 -10.29
N GLY A 271 -5.47 38.15 -11.51
CA GLY A 271 -6.81 38.67 -11.87
C GLY A 271 -7.63 37.55 -12.49
N VAL A 272 -8.83 37.30 -11.97
CA VAL A 272 -9.79 36.36 -12.55
C VAL A 272 -10.90 37.15 -13.23
N LEU A 273 -11.04 36.97 -14.55
CA LEU A 273 -12.10 37.58 -15.33
C LEU A 273 -13.33 36.66 -15.37
N GLY A 274 -14.43 37.14 -14.83
CA GLY A 274 -15.70 36.40 -14.73
C GLY A 274 -15.95 35.81 -13.36
N ALA A 275 -17.03 36.19 -12.70
CA ALA A 275 -17.43 35.72 -11.37
C ALA A 275 -18.46 34.59 -11.42
N GLY A 276 -18.58 33.88 -12.54
CA GLY A 276 -19.42 32.69 -12.67
C GLY A 276 -18.82 31.48 -11.97
N MET A 277 -19.47 30.34 -12.05
CA MET A 277 -19.10 29.09 -11.36
C MET A 277 -17.62 28.73 -11.53
N MET A 278 -17.08 28.84 -12.75
CA MET A 278 -15.66 28.54 -13.00
C MET A 278 -14.72 29.59 -12.40
N GLY A 279 -15.03 30.88 -12.54
CA GLY A 279 -14.20 31.96 -11.99
C GLY A 279 -14.14 31.95 -10.48
N GLN A 280 -15.24 31.63 -9.81
CA GLN A 280 -15.28 31.44 -8.35
C GLN A 280 -14.43 30.23 -7.93
N GLY A 281 -14.52 29.10 -8.63
CA GLY A 281 -13.72 27.91 -8.38
C GLY A 281 -12.21 28.19 -8.54
N ILE A 282 -11.80 28.88 -9.61
CA ILE A 282 -10.40 29.25 -9.87
C ILE A 282 -9.86 30.21 -8.81
N ALA A 283 -10.68 31.14 -8.32
CA ALA A 283 -10.27 32.10 -7.31
C ALA A 283 -10.17 31.49 -5.90
N TYR A 284 -10.86 30.38 -5.66
CA TYR A 284 -10.85 29.68 -4.37
C TYR A 284 -9.62 28.77 -4.20
N VAL A 285 -9.10 28.17 -5.27
CA VAL A 285 -7.95 27.26 -5.29
C VAL A 285 -6.65 28.06 -5.31
#